data_ba0f727a69d9c5c9aceed527a6f1c969
#
_entry.id   ba0f727a69d9c5c9aceed527a6f1c969
#
_cell.length_a   1.000
_cell.length_b   1.000
_cell.length_c   1.000
_cell.angle_alpha   90.00
_cell.angle_beta   90.00
_cell.angle_gamma   90.00
#
_symmetry.space_group_name_H-M   'P 1'
#
loop_
_entity.id
_entity.type
_entity.pdbx_description
1 polymer ?
#
loop_
_entity_poly.entity_id
_entity_poly.type
_entity_poly.pdbx_seq_one_letter_code
_entity_poly.pdbx_strand_id
1 'polypeptide(L)'
;MVEIANPDVKMLVEEAKKKGIETPHTRREKVSICKIGKLGLCCTVCSEGPCIITENHPYGVCGLNADQIVAKNLLRKVAAGVACYVHVAENTARALMNADKIKDTKKLEEVAEILGIEADHKKLAEFVLNDIYKPRWQQSEIVLKLAPEKRLAVYKKLNIIPGGAKSEIVDAIVKTSTNLGANVNDLLHHVLKLGLTMGYVALRMNIWMNDILLGTPTIATLETGIGAINPNAVNIMTTGHQSALQHAVIEVASSEEMQKLARDAGADGINIVGATCVGQDIQSRWNLLKGSCFIGQCSNNFGTEPLAASGLIDAVVSEFNCTFPGLTEISKSEGIKLVAIDDVAYIEGAELVSWSPEKAREVAKRVVELAIEAFKNRKRAERKGSIKKATIGFSEDFIKQNAEKILEVLAEGKVKGIAAVVGCSNLVSGGHDVLIRDLTKELLKRDILVWTAGCTAYALQGLGFMSEEGLEYAGDGLKEVSQELGLPPVWDFGICMCIARIVTIAEFFAEKL
;
A
#
# COMPACT_ATOMS: atom_id res chain seq x y z
N MET A 1 -17.96 12.31 -17.64
CA MET A 1 -17.86 11.63 -16.32
C MET A 1 -16.66 10.71 -16.33
N VAL A 2 -15.91 10.64 -15.24
CA VAL A 2 -14.87 9.62 -15.06
C VAL A 2 -15.57 8.26 -15.07
N GLU A 3 -15.13 7.33 -15.92
CA GLU A 3 -15.64 5.96 -15.89
C GLU A 3 -15.18 5.28 -14.58
N ILE A 4 -16.04 4.43 -14.00
CA ILE A 4 -15.76 3.70 -12.76
C ILE A 4 -16.04 2.23 -13.02
N ALA A 5 -15.01 1.39 -12.92
CA ALA A 5 -15.13 -0.03 -13.24
C ALA A 5 -15.96 -0.81 -12.19
N ASN A 6 -15.83 -0.45 -10.91
CA ASN A 6 -16.57 -1.11 -9.83
C ASN A 6 -17.98 -0.52 -9.68
N PRO A 7 -19.07 -1.33 -9.85
CA PRO A 7 -20.45 -0.85 -9.77
C PRO A 7 -20.81 -0.26 -8.39
N ASP A 8 -20.31 -0.83 -7.31
CA ASP A 8 -20.60 -0.36 -5.95
C ASP A 8 -19.98 1.01 -5.70
N VAL A 9 -18.73 1.21 -6.13
CA VAL A 9 -18.07 2.53 -6.04
C VAL A 9 -18.80 3.56 -6.91
N LYS A 10 -19.25 3.16 -8.11
CA LYS A 10 -20.03 4.02 -8.99
C LYS A 10 -21.32 4.48 -8.32
N MET A 11 -22.05 3.56 -7.70
CA MET A 11 -23.27 3.86 -6.94
C MET A 11 -23.01 4.87 -5.83
N LEU A 12 -21.94 4.67 -5.03
CA LEU A 12 -21.58 5.59 -3.93
C LEU A 12 -21.18 6.98 -4.44
N VAL A 13 -20.48 7.08 -5.56
CA VAL A 13 -20.14 8.36 -6.20
C VAL A 13 -21.40 9.10 -6.67
N GLU A 14 -22.35 8.39 -7.26
CA GLU A 14 -23.63 8.96 -7.69
C GLU A 14 -24.47 9.45 -6.50
N GLU A 15 -24.48 8.70 -5.39
CA GLU A 15 -25.14 9.12 -4.15
C GLU A 15 -24.48 10.37 -3.53
N ALA A 16 -23.16 10.39 -3.43
CA ALA A 16 -22.41 11.56 -2.93
C ALA A 16 -22.75 12.80 -3.77
N LYS A 17 -22.80 12.64 -5.11
CA LYS A 17 -23.19 13.73 -6.03
C LYS A 17 -24.62 14.24 -5.77
N LYS A 18 -25.59 13.33 -5.51
CA LYS A 18 -26.97 13.73 -5.15
C LYS A 18 -27.02 14.51 -3.84
N LYS A 19 -26.16 14.21 -2.89
CA LYS A 19 -25.99 14.95 -1.62
C LYS A 19 -25.23 16.28 -1.78
N GLY A 20 -24.71 16.58 -2.96
CA GLY A 20 -23.84 17.75 -3.19
C GLY A 20 -22.41 17.59 -2.63
N ILE A 21 -22.00 16.37 -2.29
CA ILE A 21 -20.67 16.05 -1.76
C ILE A 21 -19.71 15.81 -2.91
N GLU A 22 -18.59 16.53 -2.93
CA GLU A 22 -17.53 16.32 -3.89
C GLU A 22 -16.65 15.13 -3.50
N THR A 23 -16.27 14.33 -4.50
CA THR A 23 -15.37 13.18 -4.39
C THR A 23 -14.18 13.36 -5.33
N PRO A 24 -13.13 12.55 -5.26
CA PRO A 24 -12.02 12.61 -6.21
C PRO A 24 -12.49 12.52 -7.67
N HIS A 25 -13.55 11.77 -7.93
CA HIS A 25 -14.13 11.61 -9.27
C HIS A 25 -14.70 12.94 -9.81
N THR A 26 -15.51 13.62 -9.02
CA THR A 26 -16.11 14.92 -9.43
C THR A 26 -15.08 16.03 -9.48
N ARG A 27 -14.11 16.05 -8.56
CA ARG A 27 -12.99 17.00 -8.60
C ARG A 27 -12.09 16.79 -9.81
N ARG A 28 -11.83 15.51 -10.20
CA ARG A 28 -11.03 15.20 -11.37
C ARG A 28 -11.63 15.76 -12.66
N GLU A 29 -12.94 15.84 -12.78
CA GLU A 29 -13.63 16.44 -13.94
C GLU A 29 -13.41 17.96 -14.06
N LYS A 30 -13.21 18.63 -12.92
CA LYS A 30 -13.07 20.08 -12.84
C LYS A 30 -11.61 20.55 -12.96
N VAL A 31 -10.64 19.72 -12.53
CA VAL A 31 -9.22 20.09 -12.49
C VAL A 31 -8.59 19.96 -13.87
N SER A 32 -8.05 21.05 -14.38
CA SER A 32 -7.22 21.06 -15.59
C SER A 32 -5.79 20.56 -15.29
N ILE A 33 -5.18 19.88 -16.26
CA ILE A 33 -3.79 19.41 -16.15
C ILE A 33 -2.89 20.32 -16.99
N CYS A 34 -1.88 20.90 -16.34
CA CYS A 34 -0.84 21.65 -17.03
C CYS A 34 -0.02 20.71 -17.94
N LYS A 35 -0.03 20.98 -19.25
CA LYS A 35 0.68 20.16 -20.26
C LYS A 35 2.19 20.16 -20.03
N ILE A 36 2.76 21.31 -19.68
CA ILE A 36 4.21 21.48 -19.43
C ILE A 36 4.62 20.77 -18.14
N GLY A 37 3.85 20.97 -17.06
CA GLY A 37 4.09 20.30 -15.78
C GLY A 37 3.99 18.78 -15.88
N LYS A 38 3.08 18.27 -16.74
CA LYS A 38 2.96 16.83 -17.01
C LYS A 38 4.24 16.22 -17.61
N LEU A 39 4.95 16.98 -18.43
CA LEU A 39 6.22 16.57 -19.05
C LEU A 39 7.44 16.77 -18.13
N GLY A 40 7.25 17.40 -16.97
CA GLY A 40 8.35 17.71 -16.06
C GLY A 40 9.25 18.86 -16.51
N LEU A 41 8.83 19.67 -17.49
CA LEU A 41 9.57 20.78 -18.09
C LEU A 41 9.43 22.11 -17.32
N CYS A 42 9.02 22.06 -16.06
CA CYS A 42 8.86 23.21 -15.18
C CYS A 42 9.75 23.04 -13.95
N CYS A 43 10.58 24.04 -13.65
CA CYS A 43 11.40 24.08 -12.45
C CYS A 43 10.85 25.11 -11.46
N THR A 44 10.53 24.67 -10.24
CA THR A 44 9.95 25.48 -9.16
C THR A 44 10.86 25.55 -7.92
N VAL A 45 12.16 25.29 -8.07
CA VAL A 45 13.06 25.05 -6.93
C VAL A 45 13.53 26.36 -6.26
N CYS A 46 13.64 27.47 -6.99
CA CYS A 46 14.16 28.73 -6.46
C CYS A 46 13.20 29.90 -6.72
N SER A 47 13.49 31.04 -6.11
CA SER A 47 12.69 32.28 -6.20
C SER A 47 12.67 32.92 -7.60
N GLU A 48 13.64 32.58 -8.47
CA GLU A 48 13.66 33.05 -9.86
C GLU A 48 12.65 32.34 -10.77
N GLY A 49 12.08 31.22 -10.27
CA GLY A 49 11.07 30.44 -10.98
C GLY A 49 9.63 30.92 -10.71
N PRO A 50 8.65 30.16 -11.25
CA PRO A 50 8.82 28.90 -12.01
C PRO A 50 9.42 29.11 -13.42
N CYS A 51 10.52 28.42 -13.71
CA CYS A 51 11.08 28.41 -15.05
C CYS A 51 10.39 27.33 -15.91
N ILE A 52 9.92 27.72 -17.09
CA ILE A 52 9.27 26.84 -18.07
C ILE A 52 10.20 26.69 -19.27
N ILE A 53 10.53 25.45 -19.62
CA ILE A 53 11.39 25.17 -20.77
C ILE A 53 10.52 24.88 -21.99
N THR A 54 10.81 25.58 -23.08
CA THR A 54 10.17 25.42 -24.39
C THR A 54 11.23 25.47 -25.48
N GLU A 55 10.87 25.18 -26.72
CA GLU A 55 11.78 25.28 -27.86
C GLU A 55 12.37 26.71 -28.01
N ASN A 56 11.55 27.75 -27.75
CA ASN A 56 11.97 29.13 -27.84
C ASN A 56 12.78 29.61 -26.63
N HIS A 57 12.63 28.93 -25.48
CA HIS A 57 13.32 29.24 -24.22
C HIS A 57 13.92 27.95 -23.66
N PRO A 58 15.06 27.48 -24.20
CA PRO A 58 15.60 26.14 -23.89
C PRO A 58 16.33 26.05 -22.53
N TYR A 59 16.47 27.17 -21.82
CA TYR A 59 17.17 27.24 -20.54
C TYR A 59 16.36 27.96 -19.47
N GLY A 60 16.43 27.50 -18.24
CA GLY A 60 16.00 28.26 -17.06
C GLY A 60 16.96 29.42 -16.76
N VAL A 61 16.58 30.32 -15.86
CA VAL A 61 17.40 31.49 -15.49
C VAL A 61 18.83 31.09 -15.06
N CYS A 62 19.00 29.96 -14.37
CA CYS A 62 20.30 29.46 -13.94
C CYS A 62 21.07 28.64 -15.02
N GLY A 63 20.53 28.51 -16.23
CA GLY A 63 21.15 27.77 -17.33
C GLY A 63 20.84 26.29 -17.42
N LEU A 64 19.92 25.75 -16.58
CA LEU A 64 19.48 24.37 -16.69
C LEU A 64 18.63 24.16 -17.94
N ASN A 65 18.92 23.09 -18.69
CA ASN A 65 18.15 22.66 -19.86
C ASN A 65 17.02 21.69 -19.46
N ALA A 66 16.24 21.23 -20.45
CA ALA A 66 15.11 20.32 -20.27
C ALA A 66 15.50 19.01 -19.59
N ASP A 67 16.56 18.34 -20.04
CA ASP A 67 17.00 17.03 -19.51
C ASP A 67 17.42 17.14 -18.05
N GLN A 68 18.14 18.19 -17.70
CA GLN A 68 18.58 18.47 -16.34
C GLN A 68 17.40 18.74 -15.41
N ILE A 69 16.41 19.52 -15.85
CA ILE A 69 15.20 19.81 -15.06
C ILE A 69 14.36 18.55 -14.87
N VAL A 70 14.14 17.77 -15.92
CA VAL A 70 13.40 16.50 -15.85
C VAL A 70 14.09 15.51 -14.91
N ALA A 71 15.41 15.35 -15.01
CA ALA A 71 16.18 14.47 -14.13
C ALA A 71 16.12 14.93 -12.67
N LYS A 72 16.20 16.23 -12.38
CA LYS A 72 16.02 16.80 -11.03
C LYS A 72 14.61 16.54 -10.49
N ASN A 73 13.58 16.78 -11.29
CA ASN A 73 12.21 16.55 -10.90
C ASN A 73 11.93 15.06 -10.63
N LEU A 74 12.51 14.17 -11.44
CA LEU A 74 12.45 12.72 -11.23
C LEU A 74 13.10 12.34 -9.90
N LEU A 75 14.34 12.80 -9.65
CA LEU A 75 15.06 12.50 -8.41
C LEU A 75 14.30 12.99 -7.17
N ARG A 76 13.71 14.19 -7.20
CA ARG A 76 12.88 14.70 -6.09
C ARG A 76 11.65 13.84 -5.84
N LYS A 77 10.95 13.42 -6.89
CA LYS A 77 9.77 12.54 -6.77
C LYS A 77 10.14 11.18 -6.19
N VAL A 78 11.25 10.60 -6.64
CA VAL A 78 11.73 9.32 -6.12
C VAL A 78 12.16 9.46 -4.66
N ALA A 79 12.89 10.52 -4.30
CA ALA A 79 13.29 10.79 -2.93
C ALA A 79 12.09 10.94 -1.98
N ALA A 80 11.03 11.64 -2.41
CA ALA A 80 9.80 11.78 -1.65
C ALA A 80 9.11 10.41 -1.44
N GLY A 81 9.02 9.59 -2.49
CA GLY A 81 8.47 8.22 -2.38
C GLY A 81 9.27 7.33 -1.44
N VAL A 82 10.62 7.35 -1.54
CA VAL A 82 11.50 6.59 -0.64
C VAL A 82 11.36 7.06 0.80
N ALA A 83 11.27 8.36 1.04
CA ALA A 83 11.07 8.92 2.38
C ALA A 83 9.80 8.36 3.05
N CYS A 84 8.69 8.29 2.31
CA CYS A 84 7.44 7.72 2.80
C CYS A 84 7.61 6.27 3.27
N TYR A 85 8.21 5.41 2.47
CA TYR A 85 8.33 3.99 2.83
C TYR A 85 9.46 3.69 3.81
N VAL A 86 10.52 4.51 3.85
CA VAL A 86 11.53 4.44 4.93
C VAL A 86 10.90 4.79 6.26
N HIS A 87 9.99 5.79 6.31
CA HIS A 87 9.22 6.11 7.51
C HIS A 87 8.38 4.91 8.00
N VAL A 88 7.70 4.20 7.08
CA VAL A 88 6.95 2.99 7.44
C VAL A 88 7.88 1.90 7.99
N ALA A 89 9.02 1.64 7.32
CA ALA A 89 9.97 0.62 7.77
C ALA A 89 10.57 0.95 9.14
N GLU A 90 10.86 2.23 9.40
CA GLU A 90 11.31 2.71 10.70
C GLU A 90 10.27 2.46 11.81
N ASN A 91 9.00 2.83 11.58
CA ASN A 91 7.94 2.61 12.55
C ASN A 91 7.66 1.11 12.77
N THR A 92 7.75 0.30 11.73
CA THR A 92 7.62 -1.17 11.86
C THR A 92 8.78 -1.75 12.69
N ALA A 93 10.03 -1.29 12.46
CA ALA A 93 11.18 -1.71 13.26
C ALA A 93 11.03 -1.29 14.73
N ARG A 94 10.54 -0.07 14.99
CA ARG A 94 10.24 0.39 16.36
C ARG A 94 9.15 -0.45 17.03
N ALA A 95 8.09 -0.80 16.29
CA ALA A 95 7.05 -1.69 16.79
C ALA A 95 7.60 -3.08 17.12
N LEU A 96 8.42 -3.65 16.23
CA LEU A 96 9.07 -4.95 16.43
C LEU A 96 10.03 -4.94 17.63
N MET A 97 10.82 -3.87 17.80
CA MET A 97 11.75 -3.70 18.92
C MET A 97 11.04 -3.71 20.27
N ASN A 98 9.83 -3.15 20.34
CA ASN A 98 9.06 -3.00 21.58
C ASN A 98 7.99 -4.11 21.75
N ALA A 99 7.94 -5.07 20.85
CA ALA A 99 6.98 -6.17 20.96
C ALA A 99 7.37 -7.14 22.08
N ASP A 100 6.41 -7.47 22.94
CA ASP A 100 6.57 -8.51 23.98
C ASP A 100 6.59 -9.92 23.35
N LYS A 101 5.84 -10.09 22.24
CA LYS A 101 5.70 -11.37 21.53
C LYS A 101 5.63 -11.12 20.03
N ILE A 102 6.17 -12.07 19.27
CA ILE A 102 6.07 -12.14 17.81
C ILE A 102 5.20 -13.33 17.40
N LYS A 103 4.66 -13.32 16.20
CA LYS A 103 3.76 -14.36 15.70
C LYS A 103 4.47 -15.42 14.86
N ASP A 104 5.57 -15.08 14.19
CA ASP A 104 6.29 -15.98 13.30
C ASP A 104 7.79 -16.04 13.63
N THR A 105 8.14 -16.99 14.50
CA THR A 105 9.54 -17.24 14.89
C THR A 105 10.34 -17.89 13.78
N LYS A 106 9.70 -18.73 12.94
CA LYS A 106 10.37 -19.37 11.80
C LYS A 106 10.82 -18.32 10.79
N LYS A 107 9.96 -17.32 10.49
CA LYS A 107 10.34 -16.21 9.61
C LYS A 107 11.48 -15.39 10.20
N LEU A 108 11.51 -15.17 11.52
CA LEU A 108 12.63 -14.51 12.18
C LEU A 108 13.94 -15.29 11.99
N GLU A 109 13.93 -16.62 12.16
CA GLU A 109 15.10 -17.48 11.96
C GLU A 109 15.62 -17.40 10.52
N GLU A 110 14.72 -17.51 9.51
CA GLU A 110 15.08 -17.38 8.09
C GLU A 110 15.74 -16.02 7.78
N VAL A 111 15.13 -14.92 8.25
CA VAL A 111 15.63 -13.57 7.99
C VAL A 111 16.97 -13.33 8.71
N ALA A 112 17.10 -13.81 9.94
CA ALA A 112 18.33 -13.70 10.72
C ALA A 112 19.48 -14.47 10.05
N GLU A 113 19.23 -15.66 9.54
CA GLU A 113 20.21 -16.46 8.79
C GLU A 113 20.69 -15.72 7.53
N ILE A 114 19.77 -15.21 6.70
CA ILE A 114 20.10 -14.42 5.50
C ILE A 114 20.95 -13.19 5.86
N LEU A 115 20.61 -12.50 6.94
CA LEU A 115 21.32 -11.30 7.39
C LEU A 115 22.59 -11.62 8.18
N GLY A 116 22.82 -12.89 8.57
CA GLY A 116 23.96 -13.30 9.39
C GLY A 116 23.96 -12.61 10.75
N ILE A 117 22.81 -12.51 11.40
CA ILE A 117 22.61 -11.96 12.74
C ILE A 117 21.97 -12.99 13.67
N GLU A 118 21.94 -12.74 14.97
CA GLU A 118 21.22 -13.60 15.91
C GLU A 118 19.69 -13.52 15.67
N ALA A 119 18.99 -14.66 15.77
CA ALA A 119 17.53 -14.76 15.62
C ALA A 119 16.80 -14.19 16.85
N ASP A 120 16.93 -12.90 17.05
CA ASP A 120 16.27 -12.08 18.06
C ASP A 120 15.58 -10.90 17.38
N HIS A 121 14.29 -10.72 17.63
CA HIS A 121 13.50 -9.70 16.94
C HIS A 121 13.94 -8.26 17.29
N LYS A 122 14.48 -8.04 18.51
CA LYS A 122 14.99 -6.72 18.90
C LYS A 122 16.31 -6.42 18.21
N LYS A 123 17.19 -7.43 18.08
CA LYS A 123 18.44 -7.30 17.32
C LYS A 123 18.20 -7.09 15.83
N LEU A 124 17.19 -7.76 15.26
CA LEU A 124 16.78 -7.50 13.88
C LEU A 124 16.29 -6.07 13.70
N ALA A 125 15.42 -5.59 14.59
CA ALA A 125 14.92 -4.23 14.54
C ALA A 125 16.05 -3.20 14.68
N GLU A 126 16.98 -3.41 15.62
CA GLU A 126 18.17 -2.58 15.80
C GLU A 126 19.06 -2.57 14.55
N PHE A 127 19.30 -3.74 13.93
CA PHE A 127 20.07 -3.85 12.69
C PHE A 127 19.44 -3.01 11.56
N VAL A 128 18.12 -3.09 11.38
CA VAL A 128 17.39 -2.32 10.36
C VAL A 128 17.45 -0.82 10.65
N LEU A 129 17.23 -0.40 11.90
CA LEU A 129 17.32 1.02 12.28
C LEU A 129 18.75 1.55 12.07
N ASN A 130 19.77 0.80 12.46
CA ASN A 130 21.15 1.18 12.24
C ASN A 130 21.48 1.35 10.76
N ASP A 131 20.96 0.49 9.88
CA ASP A 131 21.15 0.63 8.44
C ASP A 131 20.40 1.85 7.87
N ILE A 132 19.19 2.13 8.32
CA ILE A 132 18.40 3.32 7.93
C ILE A 132 19.15 4.63 8.29
N TYR A 133 19.77 4.68 9.45
CA TYR A 133 20.46 5.87 9.98
C TYR A 133 21.96 5.94 9.65
N LYS A 134 22.51 4.97 8.91
CA LYS A 134 23.92 4.98 8.50
C LYS A 134 24.30 6.27 7.78
N PRO A 135 25.52 6.78 7.97
CA PRO A 135 26.01 7.89 7.17
C PRO A 135 26.22 7.49 5.71
N ARG A 136 26.17 8.47 4.80
CA ARG A 136 26.22 8.24 3.33
C ARG A 136 27.49 7.53 2.83
N TRP A 137 28.60 7.62 3.57
CA TRP A 137 29.90 6.98 3.22
C TRP A 137 30.03 5.53 3.69
N GLN A 138 29.03 5.01 4.38
CA GLN A 138 28.95 3.61 4.77
C GLN A 138 27.86 2.94 3.97
N GLN A 139 28.23 1.90 3.22
CA GLN A 139 27.27 1.18 2.39
C GLN A 139 26.21 0.45 3.24
N SER A 140 24.98 0.40 2.72
CA SER A 140 23.87 -0.36 3.32
C SER A 140 24.22 -1.84 3.39
N GLU A 141 24.24 -2.40 4.60
CA GLU A 141 24.47 -3.83 4.81
C GLU A 141 23.27 -4.66 4.34
N ILE A 142 22.07 -4.13 4.46
CA ILE A 142 20.86 -4.77 3.95
C ILE A 142 20.98 -5.01 2.44
N VAL A 143 21.36 -3.99 1.68
CA VAL A 143 21.54 -4.14 0.23
C VAL A 143 22.67 -5.12 -0.10
N LEU A 144 23.79 -5.05 0.63
CA LEU A 144 24.93 -5.95 0.40
C LEU A 144 24.61 -7.42 0.66
N LYS A 145 23.73 -7.71 1.63
CA LYS A 145 23.36 -9.07 2.03
C LYS A 145 22.19 -9.64 1.21
N LEU A 146 21.26 -8.80 0.79
CA LEU A 146 20.05 -9.24 0.10
C LEU A 146 20.14 -9.24 -1.42
N ALA A 147 21.05 -8.45 -2.01
CA ALA A 147 21.17 -8.38 -3.46
C ALA A 147 21.78 -9.67 -4.04
N PRO A 148 21.17 -10.29 -5.06
CA PRO A 148 21.74 -11.43 -5.75
C PRO A 148 23.15 -11.12 -6.26
N GLU A 149 24.07 -12.10 -6.19
CA GLU A 149 25.50 -11.90 -6.46
C GLU A 149 25.75 -11.23 -7.83
N LYS A 150 25.10 -11.73 -8.89
CA LYS A 150 25.20 -11.16 -10.24
C LYS A 150 24.75 -9.70 -10.30
N ARG A 151 23.70 -9.34 -9.53
CA ARG A 151 23.20 -7.95 -9.43
C ARG A 151 24.13 -7.09 -8.61
N LEU A 152 24.64 -7.60 -7.50
CA LEU A 152 25.57 -6.87 -6.65
C LEU A 152 26.85 -6.47 -7.41
N ALA A 153 27.35 -7.34 -8.29
CA ALA A 153 28.48 -7.02 -9.17
C ALA A 153 28.18 -5.81 -10.08
N VAL A 154 26.96 -5.74 -10.64
CA VAL A 154 26.50 -4.59 -11.46
C VAL A 154 26.39 -3.34 -10.59
N TYR A 155 25.80 -3.43 -9.39
CA TYR A 155 25.65 -2.28 -8.49
C TYR A 155 27.01 -1.70 -8.06
N LYS A 156 28.00 -2.56 -7.79
CA LYS A 156 29.39 -2.15 -7.52
C LYS A 156 30.03 -1.45 -8.73
N LYS A 157 29.88 -2.03 -9.93
CA LYS A 157 30.41 -1.46 -11.18
C LYS A 157 29.84 -0.07 -11.47
N LEU A 158 28.54 0.13 -11.22
CA LEU A 158 27.85 1.41 -11.43
C LEU A 158 28.00 2.39 -10.27
N ASN A 159 28.65 1.97 -9.17
CA ASN A 159 28.77 2.76 -7.93
C ASN A 159 27.41 3.26 -7.41
N ILE A 160 26.38 2.38 -7.41
CA ILE A 160 25.01 2.70 -7.00
C ILE A 160 24.59 2.01 -5.71
N ILE A 161 25.49 1.33 -5.00
CA ILE A 161 25.16 0.82 -3.66
C ILE A 161 24.91 2.02 -2.74
N PRO A 162 23.72 2.11 -2.13
CA PRO A 162 23.37 3.24 -1.29
C PRO A 162 24.13 3.23 0.04
N GLY A 163 24.21 4.39 0.68
CA GLY A 163 24.51 4.54 2.09
C GLY A 163 23.27 4.29 2.96
N GLY A 164 23.20 4.96 4.13
CA GLY A 164 22.00 4.92 4.95
C GLY A 164 20.82 5.55 4.25
N ALA A 165 19.65 4.92 4.41
CA ALA A 165 18.44 5.34 3.69
C ALA A 165 18.08 6.82 3.87
N LYS A 166 18.14 7.32 5.11
CA LYS A 166 17.87 8.75 5.40
C LYS A 166 18.94 9.67 4.82
N SER A 167 20.20 9.24 4.80
CA SER A 167 21.29 10.02 4.21
C SER A 167 21.13 10.17 2.69
N GLU A 168 20.75 9.11 1.97
CA GLU A 168 20.51 9.17 0.53
C GLU A 168 19.32 10.09 0.19
N ILE A 169 18.26 10.09 1.00
CA ILE A 169 17.12 11.00 0.83
C ILE A 169 17.56 12.47 1.03
N VAL A 170 18.35 12.76 2.08
CA VAL A 170 18.88 14.10 2.34
C VAL A 170 19.77 14.56 1.19
N ASP A 171 20.71 13.72 0.73
CA ASP A 171 21.59 14.03 -0.36
C ASP A 171 20.83 14.27 -1.69
N ALA A 172 19.75 13.54 -1.95
CA ALA A 172 18.89 13.78 -3.11
C ALA A 172 18.20 15.16 -3.03
N ILE A 173 17.76 15.57 -1.85
CA ILE A 173 17.19 16.91 -1.65
C ILE A 173 18.26 17.99 -1.84
N VAL A 174 19.46 17.85 -1.25
CA VAL A 174 20.57 18.78 -1.44
C VAL A 174 20.91 18.90 -2.93
N LYS A 175 21.13 17.77 -3.62
CA LYS A 175 21.47 17.70 -5.03
C LYS A 175 20.44 18.38 -5.94
N THR A 176 19.16 18.24 -5.63
CA THR A 176 18.06 18.83 -6.41
C THR A 176 17.73 20.27 -6.03
N SER A 177 18.12 20.73 -4.83
CA SER A 177 17.90 22.12 -4.36
C SER A 177 18.97 23.09 -4.83
N THR A 178 20.15 22.59 -5.20
CA THR A 178 21.25 23.40 -5.73
C THR A 178 21.20 23.44 -7.26
N ASN A 179 21.59 24.57 -7.88
CA ASN A 179 21.75 24.66 -9.33
C ASN A 179 22.98 23.88 -9.85
N LEU A 180 23.99 23.63 -9.02
CA LEU A 180 25.16 22.80 -9.36
C LEU A 180 24.83 21.33 -9.62
N GLY A 181 23.76 20.78 -9.05
CA GLY A 181 23.29 19.43 -9.32
C GLY A 181 22.65 19.31 -10.70
N ALA A 182 23.46 19.40 -11.75
CA ALA A 182 23.03 19.48 -13.14
C ALA A 182 23.60 18.37 -14.05
N ASN A 183 24.40 17.44 -13.53
CA ASN A 183 24.85 16.28 -14.28
C ASN A 183 23.74 15.22 -14.34
N VAL A 184 23.16 15.01 -15.51
CA VAL A 184 22.02 14.09 -15.72
C VAL A 184 22.36 12.67 -15.29
N ASN A 185 23.56 12.16 -15.66
CA ASN A 185 23.97 10.80 -15.29
C ASN A 185 24.09 10.64 -13.76
N ASP A 186 24.67 11.62 -13.08
CA ASP A 186 24.78 11.60 -11.61
C ASP A 186 23.40 11.66 -10.93
N LEU A 187 22.47 12.47 -11.46
CA LEU A 187 21.09 12.52 -10.98
C LEU A 187 20.39 11.15 -11.16
N LEU A 188 20.53 10.53 -12.33
CA LEU A 188 19.93 9.22 -12.63
C LEU A 188 20.60 8.08 -11.83
N HIS A 189 21.92 8.11 -11.63
CA HIS A 189 22.58 7.15 -10.73
C HIS A 189 22.03 7.27 -9.29
N HIS A 190 21.73 8.48 -8.83
CA HIS A 190 21.11 8.65 -7.50
C HIS A 190 19.65 8.15 -7.47
N VAL A 191 18.89 8.27 -8.57
CA VAL A 191 17.58 7.61 -8.69
C VAL A 191 17.71 6.09 -8.52
N LEU A 192 18.74 5.47 -9.13
CA LEU A 192 18.98 4.02 -8.96
C LEU A 192 19.37 3.66 -7.53
N LYS A 193 20.23 4.44 -6.86
CA LYS A 193 20.54 4.25 -5.43
C LYS A 193 19.28 4.27 -4.56
N LEU A 194 18.43 5.27 -4.77
CA LEU A 194 17.14 5.36 -4.07
C LEU A 194 16.21 4.20 -4.41
N GLY A 195 16.24 3.69 -5.64
CA GLY A 195 15.52 2.48 -6.05
C GLY A 195 15.96 1.25 -5.26
N LEU A 196 17.28 1.06 -5.04
CA LEU A 196 17.80 -0.01 -4.20
C LEU A 196 17.41 0.16 -2.73
N THR A 197 17.51 1.38 -2.21
CA THR A 197 17.03 1.72 -0.86
C THR A 197 15.54 1.38 -0.71
N MET A 198 14.72 1.76 -1.68
CA MET A 198 13.29 1.43 -1.69
C MET A 198 13.07 -0.09 -1.65
N GLY A 199 13.64 -0.82 -2.62
CA GLY A 199 13.36 -2.25 -2.80
C GLY A 199 13.82 -3.11 -1.63
N TYR A 200 15.03 -2.91 -1.15
CA TYR A 200 15.62 -3.77 -0.12
C TYR A 200 15.32 -3.28 1.30
N VAL A 201 15.53 -2.00 1.60
CA VAL A 201 15.40 -1.48 2.97
C VAL A 201 13.94 -1.14 3.30
N ALA A 202 13.31 -0.31 2.46
CA ALA A 202 11.99 0.21 2.78
C ALA A 202 10.85 -0.77 2.52
N LEU A 203 10.94 -1.65 1.52
CA LEU A 203 9.88 -2.59 1.18
C LEU A 203 10.15 -4.00 1.71
N ARG A 204 11.25 -4.66 1.29
CA ARG A 204 11.52 -6.06 1.67
C ARG A 204 11.65 -6.23 3.17
N MET A 205 12.49 -5.43 3.82
CA MET A 205 12.65 -5.52 5.28
C MET A 205 11.36 -5.20 6.03
N ASN A 206 10.61 -4.21 5.57
CA ASN A 206 9.34 -3.88 6.20
C ASN A 206 8.33 -5.05 6.15
N ILE A 207 8.21 -5.72 5.00
CA ILE A 207 7.32 -6.89 4.85
C ILE A 207 7.75 -8.01 5.77
N TRP A 208 9.04 -8.35 5.81
CA TRP A 208 9.56 -9.41 6.67
C TRP A 208 9.38 -9.09 8.15
N MET A 209 9.61 -7.85 8.57
CA MET A 209 9.33 -7.43 9.95
C MET A 209 7.84 -7.50 10.29
N ASN A 210 6.94 -7.14 9.36
CA ASN A 210 5.49 -7.30 9.56
C ASN A 210 5.09 -8.78 9.63
N ASP A 211 5.69 -9.66 8.82
CA ASP A 211 5.43 -11.11 8.88
C ASP A 211 5.89 -11.69 10.22
N ILE A 212 7.05 -11.31 10.70
CA ILE A 212 7.55 -11.71 12.03
C ILE A 212 6.61 -11.23 13.15
N LEU A 213 6.22 -9.96 13.11
CA LEU A 213 5.42 -9.32 14.15
C LEU A 213 3.96 -9.80 14.15
N LEU A 214 3.33 -9.84 12.98
CA LEU A 214 1.89 -10.03 12.80
C LEU A 214 1.52 -11.43 12.26
N GLY A 215 2.52 -12.22 11.84
CA GLY A 215 2.39 -13.52 11.21
C GLY A 215 2.43 -13.47 9.68
N THR A 216 3.07 -14.46 9.07
CA THR A 216 3.15 -14.61 7.61
C THR A 216 1.75 -14.90 7.03
N PRO A 217 1.37 -14.25 5.92
CA PRO A 217 0.11 -14.53 5.23
C PRO A 217 -0.02 -15.99 4.79
N THR A 218 -1.22 -16.52 4.90
CA THR A 218 -1.57 -17.87 4.40
C THR A 218 -2.87 -17.79 3.60
N ILE A 219 -2.99 -18.65 2.59
CA ILE A 219 -4.16 -18.65 1.70
C ILE A 219 -5.44 -18.81 2.51
N ALA A 220 -6.37 -17.91 2.25
CA ALA A 220 -7.70 -17.91 2.82
C ALA A 220 -8.73 -17.43 1.80
N THR A 221 -9.95 -17.91 1.95
CA THR A 221 -11.10 -17.38 1.22
C THR A 221 -12.02 -16.67 2.20
N LEU A 222 -12.46 -15.47 1.84
CA LEU A 222 -13.38 -14.67 2.65
C LEU A 222 -14.45 -14.04 1.79
N GLU A 223 -15.52 -13.61 2.44
CA GLU A 223 -16.57 -12.79 1.85
C GLU A 223 -16.45 -11.37 2.41
N THR A 224 -16.27 -10.39 1.55
CA THR A 224 -16.02 -8.99 1.92
C THR A 224 -16.53 -8.02 0.86
N GLY A 225 -16.36 -6.73 1.09
CA GLY A 225 -16.81 -5.67 0.20
C GLY A 225 -17.76 -4.71 0.93
N ILE A 226 -18.26 -3.72 0.22
CA ILE A 226 -19.13 -2.68 0.80
C ILE A 226 -20.40 -3.30 1.43
N GLY A 227 -20.94 -4.36 0.83
CA GLY A 227 -22.11 -5.08 1.34
C GLY A 227 -21.90 -5.81 2.68
N ALA A 228 -20.65 -6.04 3.09
CA ALA A 228 -20.32 -6.65 4.37
C ALA A 228 -20.42 -5.67 5.54
N ILE A 229 -20.44 -4.36 5.28
CA ILE A 229 -20.53 -3.32 6.33
C ILE A 229 -21.91 -3.37 6.98
N ASN A 230 -21.95 -3.65 8.29
CA ASN A 230 -23.20 -3.61 9.05
C ASN A 230 -23.59 -2.16 9.39
N PRO A 231 -24.71 -1.63 8.87
CA PRO A 231 -25.13 -0.26 9.17
C PRO A 231 -25.49 -0.02 10.64
N ASN A 232 -25.74 -1.06 11.42
CA ASN A 232 -26.06 -0.95 12.84
C ASN A 232 -24.84 -1.13 13.75
N ALA A 233 -23.66 -1.41 13.23
CA ALA A 233 -22.42 -1.47 14.00
C ALA A 233 -21.68 -0.12 13.99
N VAL A 234 -20.78 0.06 14.95
CA VAL A 234 -19.77 1.14 14.89
C VAL A 234 -18.75 0.75 13.83
N ASN A 235 -18.64 1.54 12.77
CA ASN A 235 -17.78 1.23 11.63
C ASN A 235 -16.55 2.15 11.61
N ILE A 236 -15.37 1.59 11.82
CA ILE A 236 -14.08 2.27 11.83
C ILE A 236 -13.34 1.92 10.54
N MET A 237 -13.15 2.89 9.66
CA MET A 237 -12.40 2.71 8.41
C MET A 237 -10.92 2.97 8.64
N THR A 238 -10.07 1.97 8.33
CA THR A 238 -8.60 2.08 8.43
C THR A 238 -8.02 2.52 7.09
N THR A 239 -7.13 3.52 7.09
CA THR A 239 -6.45 4.02 5.88
C THR A 239 -4.95 4.16 6.12
N GLY A 240 -4.13 3.97 5.10
CA GLY A 240 -2.68 4.13 5.15
C GLY A 240 -1.88 2.87 4.80
N HIS A 241 -0.72 2.67 5.46
CA HIS A 241 0.28 1.64 5.13
C HIS A 241 0.90 0.96 6.35
N GLN A 242 0.66 1.45 7.58
CA GLN A 242 1.36 1.01 8.79
C GLN A 242 0.58 -0.08 9.52
N SER A 243 0.73 -1.33 9.06
CA SER A 243 -0.03 -2.47 9.57
C SER A 243 0.16 -2.71 11.07
N ALA A 244 1.36 -2.51 11.59
CA ALA A 244 1.65 -2.65 13.01
C ALA A 244 0.82 -1.68 13.88
N LEU A 245 0.63 -0.44 13.43
CA LEU A 245 -0.15 0.57 14.13
C LEU A 245 -1.66 0.23 14.08
N GLN A 246 -2.14 -0.09 12.88
CA GLN A 246 -3.57 -0.39 12.67
C GLN A 246 -3.98 -1.72 13.33
N HIS A 247 -3.08 -2.69 13.45
CA HIS A 247 -3.35 -3.96 14.11
C HIS A 247 -3.73 -3.77 15.59
N ALA A 248 -3.07 -2.84 16.28
CA ALA A 248 -3.41 -2.51 17.67
C ALA A 248 -4.87 -2.00 17.79
N VAL A 249 -5.34 -1.23 16.80
CA VAL A 249 -6.74 -0.76 16.77
C VAL A 249 -7.70 -1.94 16.62
N ILE A 250 -7.38 -2.94 15.79
CA ILE A 250 -8.20 -4.14 15.60
C ILE A 250 -8.25 -4.98 16.88
N GLU A 251 -7.11 -5.19 17.54
CA GLU A 251 -7.04 -5.95 18.78
C GLU A 251 -7.89 -5.30 19.89
N VAL A 252 -7.76 -3.99 20.07
CA VAL A 252 -8.53 -3.25 21.08
C VAL A 252 -10.01 -3.23 20.73
N ALA A 253 -10.37 -2.93 19.48
CA ALA A 253 -11.76 -2.92 19.02
C ALA A 253 -12.43 -4.30 19.15
N SER A 254 -11.67 -5.39 19.01
CA SER A 254 -12.16 -6.76 19.16
C SER A 254 -12.31 -7.20 20.62
N SER A 255 -11.81 -6.43 21.60
CA SER A 255 -11.91 -6.78 23.01
C SER A 255 -13.37 -6.74 23.50
N GLU A 256 -13.73 -7.65 24.42
CA GLU A 256 -15.09 -7.68 24.99
C GLU A 256 -15.47 -6.35 25.68
N GLU A 257 -14.50 -5.66 26.29
CA GLU A 257 -14.70 -4.32 26.88
C GLU A 257 -15.24 -3.33 25.82
N MET A 258 -14.58 -3.22 24.67
CA MET A 258 -14.97 -2.26 23.63
C MET A 258 -16.24 -2.71 22.88
N GLN A 259 -16.38 -4.01 22.61
CA GLN A 259 -17.59 -4.57 22.02
C GLN A 259 -18.82 -4.32 22.90
N LYS A 260 -18.68 -4.49 24.22
CA LYS A 260 -19.74 -4.17 25.19
C LYS A 260 -20.05 -2.68 25.20
N LEU A 261 -19.03 -1.82 25.21
CA LEU A 261 -19.22 -0.36 25.19
C LEU A 261 -20.01 0.09 23.94
N ALA A 262 -19.75 -0.53 22.79
CA ALA A 262 -20.51 -0.27 21.56
C ALA A 262 -21.97 -0.74 21.68
N ARG A 263 -22.22 -1.93 22.24
CA ARG A 263 -23.58 -2.44 22.49
C ARG A 263 -24.34 -1.55 23.47
N ASP A 264 -23.70 -1.09 24.53
CA ASP A 264 -24.29 -0.17 25.50
C ASP A 264 -24.63 1.21 24.85
N ALA A 265 -23.95 1.56 23.77
CA ALA A 265 -24.27 2.73 22.95
C ALA A 265 -25.38 2.48 21.90
N GLY A 266 -25.94 1.27 21.83
CA GLY A 266 -27.03 0.88 20.92
C GLY A 266 -26.57 0.33 19.57
N ALA A 267 -25.28 -0.04 19.42
CA ALA A 267 -24.75 -0.69 18.23
C ALA A 267 -24.81 -2.23 18.35
N ASP A 268 -24.80 -2.94 17.21
CA ASP A 268 -24.66 -4.40 17.18
C ASP A 268 -23.25 -4.86 17.64
N GLY A 269 -22.29 -3.98 17.61
CA GLY A 269 -20.88 -4.19 17.93
C GLY A 269 -20.00 -3.21 17.16
N ILE A 270 -18.72 -3.56 16.97
CA ILE A 270 -17.74 -2.76 16.23
C ILE A 270 -17.29 -3.55 15.02
N ASN A 271 -17.19 -2.90 13.87
CA ASN A 271 -16.54 -3.40 12.67
C ASN A 271 -15.33 -2.52 12.33
N ILE A 272 -14.22 -3.17 12.00
CA ILE A 272 -13.08 -2.53 11.35
C ILE A 272 -13.20 -2.76 9.85
N VAL A 273 -13.35 -1.68 9.10
CA VAL A 273 -13.52 -1.65 7.65
C VAL A 273 -12.18 -1.40 7.01
N GLY A 274 -11.63 -2.39 6.33
CA GLY A 274 -10.37 -2.25 5.62
C GLY A 274 -10.50 -1.30 4.43
N ALA A 275 -9.59 -0.34 4.33
CA ALA A 275 -9.48 0.54 3.17
C ALA A 275 -8.01 0.83 2.86
N THR A 276 -7.74 1.22 1.62
CA THR A 276 -6.40 1.46 1.10
C THR A 276 -5.43 0.27 1.30
N CYS A 277 -4.14 0.52 1.31
CA CYS A 277 -3.14 -0.54 1.38
C CYS A 277 -3.08 -1.26 2.72
N VAL A 278 -3.28 -0.55 3.84
CA VAL A 278 -3.23 -1.17 5.17
C VAL A 278 -4.33 -2.22 5.36
N GLY A 279 -5.54 -1.95 4.89
CA GLY A 279 -6.62 -2.93 4.93
C GLY A 279 -6.30 -4.18 4.12
N GLN A 280 -5.61 -4.02 2.99
CA GLN A 280 -5.17 -5.14 2.16
C GLN A 280 -4.10 -6.00 2.84
N ASP A 281 -3.13 -5.38 3.53
CA ASP A 281 -2.13 -6.12 4.29
C ASP A 281 -2.74 -6.91 5.45
N ILE A 282 -3.63 -6.28 6.20
CA ILE A 282 -4.35 -6.92 7.30
C ILE A 282 -5.21 -8.08 6.77
N GLN A 283 -5.95 -7.86 5.67
CA GLN A 283 -6.75 -8.90 5.03
C GLN A 283 -5.91 -10.11 4.61
N SER A 284 -4.70 -9.92 4.12
CA SER A 284 -3.81 -11.03 3.71
C SER A 284 -3.52 -12.01 4.85
N ARG A 285 -3.68 -11.57 6.10
CA ARG A 285 -3.54 -12.37 7.34
C ARG A 285 -4.86 -12.87 7.91
N TRP A 286 -5.88 -13.02 7.07
CA TRP A 286 -7.25 -13.38 7.49
C TRP A 286 -7.33 -14.56 8.45
N ASN A 287 -6.54 -15.61 8.21
CA ASN A 287 -6.54 -16.80 9.08
C ASN A 287 -6.09 -16.50 10.50
N LEU A 288 -5.30 -15.47 10.73
CA LEU A 288 -4.81 -15.04 12.05
C LEU A 288 -5.78 -14.06 12.74
N LEU A 289 -6.77 -13.56 12.00
CA LEU A 289 -7.76 -12.58 12.47
C LEU A 289 -9.16 -13.19 12.67
N LYS A 290 -9.28 -14.51 12.57
CA LYS A 290 -10.55 -15.20 12.80
C LYS A 290 -11.12 -14.88 14.19
N GLY A 291 -12.35 -14.40 14.21
CA GLY A 291 -13.01 -13.96 15.45
C GLY A 291 -12.75 -12.51 15.85
N SER A 292 -11.93 -11.76 15.09
CA SER A 292 -11.80 -10.31 15.27
C SER A 292 -12.99 -9.57 14.63
N CYS A 293 -13.09 -8.27 14.92
CA CYS A 293 -14.07 -7.38 14.32
C CYS A 293 -13.67 -6.83 12.94
N PHE A 294 -12.58 -7.30 12.34
CA PHE A 294 -12.15 -6.91 10.99
C PHE A 294 -13.00 -7.64 9.95
N ILE A 295 -13.67 -6.88 9.07
CA ILE A 295 -14.61 -7.42 8.07
C ILE A 295 -14.03 -7.55 6.66
N GLY A 296 -12.73 -7.30 6.50
CA GLY A 296 -12.05 -7.35 5.20
C GLY A 296 -11.94 -6.00 4.51
N GLN A 297 -11.40 -6.03 3.29
CA GLN A 297 -11.15 -4.85 2.47
C GLN A 297 -12.42 -4.40 1.74
N CYS A 298 -12.82 -3.15 1.95
CA CYS A 298 -14.05 -2.58 1.38
C CYS A 298 -13.81 -1.39 0.44
N SER A 299 -12.57 -0.89 0.35
CA SER A 299 -12.25 0.27 -0.50
C SER A 299 -10.77 0.32 -0.90
N ASN A 300 -10.48 1.04 -2.00
CA ASN A 300 -9.14 1.52 -2.33
C ASN A 300 -9.02 3.04 -2.09
N ASN A 301 -7.88 3.63 -2.47
CA ASN A 301 -7.61 5.04 -2.21
C ASN A 301 -8.70 6.01 -2.73
N PHE A 302 -9.17 5.85 -3.98
CA PHE A 302 -10.20 6.72 -4.56
C PHE A 302 -11.62 6.37 -4.12
N GLY A 303 -11.83 5.18 -3.58
CA GLY A 303 -13.13 4.75 -3.04
C GLY A 303 -13.38 5.20 -1.60
N THR A 304 -12.37 5.69 -0.86
CA THR A 304 -12.51 6.06 0.56
C THR A 304 -13.49 7.20 0.79
N GLU A 305 -13.40 8.28 0.00
CA GLU A 305 -14.31 9.41 0.13
C GLU A 305 -15.78 9.06 -0.23
N PRO A 306 -16.07 8.38 -1.36
CA PRO A 306 -17.42 7.90 -1.63
C PRO A 306 -17.97 6.98 -0.52
N LEU A 307 -17.13 6.10 0.04
CA LEU A 307 -17.54 5.23 1.14
C LEU A 307 -17.83 6.04 2.41
N ALA A 308 -17.00 7.01 2.77
CA ALA A 308 -17.26 7.90 3.88
C ALA A 308 -18.56 8.70 3.69
N ALA A 309 -18.81 9.22 2.48
CA ALA A 309 -20.04 9.96 2.14
C ALA A 309 -21.31 9.09 2.14
N SER A 310 -21.18 7.76 2.23
CA SER A 310 -22.33 6.84 2.28
C SER A 310 -23.16 6.94 3.56
N GLY A 311 -22.58 7.46 4.65
CA GLY A 311 -23.19 7.45 5.98
C GLY A 311 -23.01 6.15 6.75
N LEU A 312 -22.19 5.20 6.24
CA LEU A 312 -21.91 3.93 6.89
C LEU A 312 -20.75 3.99 7.88
N ILE A 313 -19.89 5.02 7.80
CA ILE A 313 -18.63 5.12 8.54
C ILE A 313 -18.77 6.11 9.70
N ASP A 314 -18.28 5.73 10.87
CA ASP A 314 -18.28 6.56 12.09
C ASP A 314 -16.93 7.23 12.35
N ALA A 315 -15.85 6.53 12.06
CA ALA A 315 -14.50 7.09 12.18
C ALA A 315 -13.61 6.64 11.03
N VAL A 316 -12.68 7.52 10.66
CA VAL A 316 -11.56 7.21 9.75
C VAL A 316 -10.27 7.32 10.53
N VAL A 317 -9.54 6.22 10.61
CA VAL A 317 -8.20 6.18 11.21
C VAL A 317 -7.20 6.37 10.11
N SER A 318 -6.47 7.46 10.16
CA SER A 318 -5.46 7.82 9.19
C SER A 318 -4.06 7.79 9.79
N GLU A 319 -3.11 7.52 8.93
CA GLU A 319 -1.69 7.74 9.17
C GLU A 319 -1.21 8.83 8.20
N PHE A 320 0.06 8.83 7.85
CA PHE A 320 0.66 9.88 7.02
C PHE A 320 0.28 9.83 5.52
N ASN A 321 -0.31 8.74 5.01
CA ASN A 321 -0.46 8.52 3.55
C ASN A 321 -1.81 7.87 3.16
N CYS A 322 -2.19 8.06 1.89
CA CYS A 322 -3.39 7.50 1.24
C CYS A 322 -4.74 7.87 1.91
N THR A 323 -4.76 8.94 2.70
CA THR A 323 -5.97 9.56 3.22
C THR A 323 -6.12 10.91 2.56
N PHE A 324 -7.22 11.11 1.82
CA PHE A 324 -7.37 12.33 1.02
C PHE A 324 -7.95 13.49 1.82
N PRO A 325 -7.45 14.73 1.63
CA PRO A 325 -7.93 15.91 2.34
C PRO A 325 -9.43 16.23 2.13
N GLY A 326 -10.03 15.71 1.07
CA GLY A 326 -11.49 15.85 0.85
C GLY A 326 -12.35 15.23 1.95
N LEU A 327 -11.79 14.31 2.74
CA LEU A 327 -12.46 13.76 3.93
C LEU A 327 -12.76 14.82 5.00
N THR A 328 -12.03 15.94 5.04
CA THR A 328 -12.31 17.05 5.98
C THR A 328 -13.74 17.57 5.82
N GLU A 329 -14.18 17.86 4.61
CA GLU A 329 -15.52 18.37 4.36
C GLU A 329 -16.60 17.28 4.51
N ILE A 330 -16.27 16.04 4.08
CA ILE A 330 -17.16 14.88 4.23
C ILE A 330 -17.40 14.58 5.72
N SER A 331 -16.36 14.65 6.55
CA SER A 331 -16.48 14.40 7.99
C SER A 331 -17.39 15.41 8.69
N LYS A 332 -17.31 16.68 8.30
CA LYS A 332 -18.20 17.73 8.81
C LYS A 332 -19.66 17.49 8.43
N SER A 333 -19.92 17.06 7.19
CA SER A 333 -21.29 16.84 6.69
C SER A 333 -21.94 15.56 7.20
N GLU A 334 -21.17 14.49 7.34
CA GLU A 334 -21.66 13.15 7.73
C GLU A 334 -21.43 12.83 9.22
N GLY A 335 -20.75 13.72 9.98
CA GLY A 335 -20.51 13.53 11.42
C GLY A 335 -19.43 12.52 11.76
N ILE A 336 -18.51 12.25 10.82
CA ILE A 336 -17.43 11.26 10.97
C ILE A 336 -16.29 11.85 11.82
N LYS A 337 -15.70 11.04 12.71
CA LYS A 337 -14.46 11.41 13.40
C LYS A 337 -13.26 11.06 12.53
N LEU A 338 -12.42 12.05 12.26
CA LEU A 338 -11.11 11.83 11.64
C LEU A 338 -10.07 11.73 12.75
N VAL A 339 -9.34 10.62 12.80
CA VAL A 339 -8.33 10.36 13.83
C VAL A 339 -7.00 10.08 13.14
N ALA A 340 -6.00 10.91 13.41
CA ALA A 340 -4.63 10.70 12.93
C ALA A 340 -3.81 10.03 14.02
N ILE A 341 -3.19 8.89 13.69
CA ILE A 341 -2.34 8.11 14.60
C ILE A 341 -0.83 8.26 14.29
N ASP A 342 -0.47 9.00 13.26
CA ASP A 342 0.91 9.34 12.89
C ASP A 342 1.03 10.87 12.85
N ASP A 343 2.06 11.41 13.47
CA ASP A 343 2.26 12.86 13.63
C ASP A 343 3.10 13.48 12.52
N VAL A 344 3.65 12.69 11.60
CA VAL A 344 4.48 13.20 10.50
C VAL A 344 3.65 13.97 9.48
N ALA A 345 2.40 13.56 9.27
CA ALA A 345 1.45 14.24 8.39
C ALA A 345 0.00 13.85 8.73
N TYR A 346 -0.90 14.83 8.79
CA TYR A 346 -2.32 14.60 9.01
C TYR A 346 -3.19 15.67 8.31
N ILE A 347 -4.45 15.34 8.07
CA ILE A 347 -5.39 16.22 7.38
C ILE A 347 -6.07 17.18 8.37
N GLU A 348 -6.49 18.33 7.88
CA GLU A 348 -7.22 19.33 8.67
C GLU A 348 -8.50 18.72 9.28
N GLY A 349 -8.76 19.02 10.55
CA GLY A 349 -9.92 18.52 11.28
C GLY A 349 -9.74 17.14 11.89
N ALA A 350 -8.59 16.47 11.69
CA ALA A 350 -8.28 15.22 12.38
C ALA A 350 -7.85 15.48 13.84
N GLU A 351 -8.36 14.67 14.76
CA GLU A 351 -7.83 14.58 16.13
C GLU A 351 -6.52 13.80 16.09
N LEU A 352 -5.41 14.43 16.45
CA LEU A 352 -4.09 13.79 16.50
C LEU A 352 -3.95 13.01 17.80
N VAL A 353 -3.84 11.69 17.69
CA VAL A 353 -3.57 10.76 18.78
C VAL A 353 -2.28 10.03 18.45
N SER A 354 -1.13 10.72 18.64
CA SER A 354 0.18 10.22 18.20
C SER A 354 0.51 8.86 18.77
N TRP A 355 0.79 7.92 17.87
CA TRP A 355 1.21 6.58 18.21
C TRP A 355 2.68 6.55 18.70
N SER A 356 2.91 5.74 19.72
CA SER A 356 4.24 5.20 20.03
C SER A 356 4.09 3.75 20.45
N PRO A 357 5.16 2.92 20.38
CA PRO A 357 5.07 1.52 20.80
C PRO A 357 4.52 1.35 22.22
N GLU A 358 4.92 2.20 23.14
CA GLU A 358 4.53 2.17 24.57
C GLU A 358 3.07 2.58 24.78
N LYS A 359 2.50 3.37 23.87
CA LYS A 359 1.14 3.91 23.94
C LYS A 359 0.16 3.25 22.96
N ALA A 360 0.59 2.22 22.23
CA ALA A 360 -0.21 1.62 21.15
C ALA A 360 -1.63 1.25 21.60
N ARG A 361 -1.78 0.65 22.78
CA ARG A 361 -3.09 0.26 23.33
C ARG A 361 -3.93 1.47 23.75
N GLU A 362 -3.33 2.50 24.33
CA GLU A 362 -4.00 3.74 24.73
C GLU A 362 -4.52 4.50 23.51
N VAL A 363 -3.68 4.65 22.48
CA VAL A 363 -4.06 5.24 21.20
C VAL A 363 -5.21 4.48 20.55
N ALA A 364 -5.11 3.16 20.48
CA ALA A 364 -6.15 2.30 19.93
C ALA A 364 -7.48 2.43 20.70
N LYS A 365 -7.44 2.49 22.04
CA LYS A 365 -8.62 2.70 22.87
C LYS A 365 -9.28 4.05 22.57
N ARG A 366 -8.50 5.12 22.50
CA ARG A 366 -9.01 6.47 22.17
C ARG A 366 -9.69 6.50 20.80
N VAL A 367 -9.09 5.85 19.78
CA VAL A 367 -9.70 5.71 18.45
C VAL A 367 -11.08 5.07 18.52
N VAL A 368 -11.21 3.96 19.24
CA VAL A 368 -12.47 3.23 19.36
C VAL A 368 -13.53 4.04 20.13
N GLU A 369 -13.14 4.72 21.20
CA GLU A 369 -14.03 5.60 21.98
C GLU A 369 -14.59 6.73 21.12
N LEU A 370 -13.76 7.38 20.31
CA LEU A 370 -14.18 8.43 19.38
C LEU A 370 -15.16 7.92 18.32
N ALA A 371 -14.96 6.69 17.83
CA ALA A 371 -15.86 6.09 16.87
C ALA A 371 -17.24 5.76 17.49
N ILE A 372 -17.26 5.26 18.73
CA ILE A 372 -18.51 5.00 19.48
C ILE A 372 -19.25 6.33 19.76
N GLU A 373 -18.52 7.39 20.07
CA GLU A 373 -19.11 8.73 20.25
C GLU A 373 -19.76 9.23 18.94
N ALA A 374 -19.10 9.07 17.79
CA ALA A 374 -19.65 9.43 16.50
C ALA A 374 -20.91 8.62 16.15
N PHE A 375 -20.89 7.31 16.40
CA PHE A 375 -22.03 6.42 16.15
C PHE A 375 -23.31 6.88 16.85
N LYS A 376 -23.24 7.37 18.09
CA LYS A 376 -24.41 7.88 18.85
C LYS A 376 -25.14 9.03 18.14
N ASN A 377 -24.42 9.79 17.31
CA ASN A 377 -24.93 10.96 16.61
C ASN A 377 -25.17 10.70 15.11
N ARG A 378 -24.82 9.50 14.60
CA ARG A 378 -24.96 9.15 13.19
C ARG A 378 -26.42 8.97 12.81
N LYS A 379 -26.80 9.52 11.64
CA LYS A 379 -28.06 9.17 11.00
C LYS A 379 -28.00 7.72 10.53
N ARG A 380 -29.05 6.95 10.77
CA ARG A 380 -29.12 5.55 10.30
C ARG A 380 -28.94 5.49 8.78
N ALA A 381 -28.02 4.66 8.34
CA ALA A 381 -27.80 4.35 6.93
C ALA A 381 -28.38 2.96 6.61
N GLU A 382 -28.74 2.74 5.37
CA GLU A 382 -29.14 1.43 4.86
C GLU A 382 -27.90 0.66 4.40
N ARG A 383 -27.98 -0.69 4.39
CA ARG A 383 -26.93 -1.54 3.81
C ARG A 383 -26.80 -1.24 2.31
N LYS A 384 -25.57 -1.14 1.82
CA LYS A 384 -25.25 -0.77 0.44
C LYS A 384 -24.22 -1.74 -0.15
N GLY A 385 -24.18 -1.81 -1.47
CA GLY A 385 -23.17 -2.56 -2.21
C GLY A 385 -23.33 -4.07 -2.14
N SER A 386 -22.39 -4.77 -2.74
CA SER A 386 -22.33 -6.23 -2.86
C SER A 386 -21.29 -6.83 -1.92
N ILE A 387 -21.47 -8.12 -1.62
CA ILE A 387 -20.46 -8.98 -0.99
C ILE A 387 -19.77 -9.75 -2.12
N LYS A 388 -18.45 -9.82 -2.07
CA LYS A 388 -17.62 -10.55 -3.02
C LYS A 388 -16.79 -11.59 -2.29
N LYS A 389 -16.72 -12.79 -2.88
CA LYS A 389 -15.81 -13.84 -2.46
C LYS A 389 -14.41 -13.54 -3.02
N ALA A 390 -13.38 -13.69 -2.19
CA ALA A 390 -12.00 -13.49 -2.62
C ALA A 390 -11.07 -14.50 -1.96
N THR A 391 -10.14 -15.06 -2.71
CA THR A 391 -9.03 -15.88 -2.22
C THR A 391 -7.77 -15.02 -2.19
N ILE A 392 -7.17 -14.89 -1.02
CA ILE A 392 -6.10 -13.95 -0.69
C ILE A 392 -4.99 -14.63 0.14
N GLY A 393 -3.96 -13.90 0.50
CA GLY A 393 -2.92 -14.36 1.45
C GLY A 393 -1.81 -15.18 0.78
N PHE A 394 -1.55 -14.96 -0.50
CA PHE A 394 -0.40 -15.54 -1.19
C PHE A 394 0.90 -14.98 -0.61
N SER A 395 1.87 -15.86 -0.35
CA SER A 395 3.15 -15.51 0.28
C SER A 395 4.33 -16.13 -0.47
N GLU A 396 5.53 -15.68 -0.12
CA GLU A 396 6.77 -16.27 -0.63
C GLU A 396 6.85 -17.78 -0.32
N ASP A 397 6.43 -18.15 0.89
CA ASP A 397 6.48 -19.54 1.36
C ASP A 397 5.54 -20.43 0.54
N PHE A 398 4.31 -19.95 0.27
CA PHE A 398 3.40 -20.67 -0.61
C PHE A 398 4.00 -20.91 -2.00
N ILE A 399 4.59 -19.88 -2.60
CA ILE A 399 5.20 -20.02 -3.94
C ILE A 399 6.40 -20.96 -3.91
N LYS A 400 7.28 -20.85 -2.92
CA LYS A 400 8.45 -21.74 -2.78
C LYS A 400 8.04 -23.20 -2.62
N GLN A 401 6.99 -23.47 -1.83
CA GLN A 401 6.46 -24.82 -1.62
C GLN A 401 5.82 -25.42 -2.89
N ASN A 402 5.27 -24.59 -3.77
CA ASN A 402 4.61 -25.00 -5.01
C ASN A 402 5.44 -24.71 -6.28
N ALA A 403 6.72 -24.38 -6.12
CA ALA A 403 7.56 -23.90 -7.22
C ALA A 403 7.67 -24.91 -8.37
N GLU A 404 7.81 -26.19 -8.08
CA GLU A 404 7.90 -27.25 -9.09
C GLU A 404 6.63 -27.33 -9.93
N LYS A 405 5.46 -27.30 -9.29
CA LYS A 405 4.17 -27.32 -9.99
C LYS A 405 3.95 -26.07 -10.84
N ILE A 406 4.35 -24.90 -10.34
CA ILE A 406 4.27 -23.63 -11.09
C ILE A 406 5.17 -23.70 -12.33
N LEU A 407 6.39 -24.21 -12.20
CA LEU A 407 7.32 -24.37 -13.34
C LEU A 407 6.82 -25.41 -14.34
N GLU A 408 6.20 -26.51 -13.89
CA GLU A 408 5.60 -27.55 -14.74
C GLU A 408 4.50 -26.94 -15.63
N VAL A 409 3.52 -26.26 -15.07
CA VAL A 409 2.41 -25.67 -15.85
C VAL A 409 2.87 -24.58 -16.82
N LEU A 410 3.96 -23.86 -16.49
CA LEU A 410 4.62 -22.92 -17.39
C LEU A 410 5.35 -23.65 -18.53
N ALA A 411 6.06 -24.73 -18.24
CA ALA A 411 6.79 -25.53 -19.24
C ALA A 411 5.83 -26.26 -20.20
N GLU A 412 4.68 -26.72 -19.72
CA GLU A 412 3.62 -27.31 -20.53
C GLU A 412 2.89 -26.27 -21.41
N GLY A 413 3.08 -24.97 -21.16
CA GLY A 413 2.44 -23.89 -21.89
C GLY A 413 0.95 -23.71 -21.58
N LYS A 414 0.42 -24.40 -20.56
CA LYS A 414 -0.95 -24.19 -20.05
C LYS A 414 -1.10 -22.78 -19.47
N VAL A 415 -0.10 -22.36 -18.70
CA VAL A 415 0.06 -20.96 -18.28
C VAL A 415 1.21 -20.37 -19.10
N LYS A 416 0.95 -19.39 -19.93
CA LYS A 416 1.93 -18.79 -20.86
C LYS A 416 2.87 -17.80 -20.20
N GLY A 417 2.61 -17.43 -18.96
CA GLY A 417 3.43 -16.53 -18.19
C GLY A 417 2.72 -15.99 -16.97
N ILE A 418 3.47 -15.21 -16.19
CA ILE A 418 2.97 -14.53 -14.99
C ILE A 418 3.17 -13.03 -15.16
N ALA A 419 2.13 -12.24 -14.92
CA ALA A 419 2.19 -10.78 -14.98
C ALA A 419 1.87 -10.16 -13.63
N ALA A 420 2.71 -9.24 -13.17
CA ALA A 420 2.45 -8.45 -11.98
C ALA A 420 1.66 -7.19 -12.34
N VAL A 421 0.39 -7.13 -11.95
CA VAL A 421 -0.49 -5.94 -12.07
C VAL A 421 -0.65 -5.37 -10.68
N VAL A 422 0.17 -4.38 -10.33
CA VAL A 422 0.40 -3.93 -8.95
C VAL A 422 0.38 -2.41 -8.82
N GLY A 423 0.16 -1.92 -7.62
CA GLY A 423 0.30 -0.51 -7.26
C GLY A 423 -1.00 0.19 -6.93
N CYS A 424 -1.13 1.44 -7.38
CA CYS A 424 -2.25 2.33 -7.04
C CYS A 424 -3.28 2.38 -8.14
N SER A 425 -4.54 2.62 -7.78
CA SER A 425 -5.56 3.09 -8.71
C SER A 425 -5.26 4.50 -9.24
N ASN A 426 -5.84 4.87 -10.36
CA ASN A 426 -5.81 6.23 -10.87
C ASN A 426 -7.11 6.58 -11.60
N LEU A 427 -7.34 7.89 -11.81
CA LEU A 427 -8.53 8.40 -12.51
C LEU A 427 -8.22 8.85 -13.94
N VAL A 428 -6.97 8.72 -14.38
CA VAL A 428 -6.48 9.32 -15.64
C VAL A 428 -6.47 8.32 -16.78
N SER A 429 -6.18 7.06 -16.49
CA SER A 429 -6.05 5.99 -17.49
C SER A 429 -7.40 5.31 -17.77
N GLY A 430 -8.25 6.01 -18.50
CA GLY A 430 -9.59 5.54 -18.86
C GLY A 430 -10.65 5.72 -17.78
N GLY A 431 -10.26 5.90 -16.52
CA GLY A 431 -11.16 6.06 -15.38
C GLY A 431 -10.71 5.29 -14.15
N HIS A 432 -11.57 5.24 -13.12
CA HIS A 432 -11.26 4.54 -11.87
C HIS A 432 -11.24 3.02 -12.09
N ASP A 433 -10.06 2.44 -11.98
CA ASP A 433 -9.79 0.99 -12.13
C ASP A 433 -10.09 0.40 -13.53
N VAL A 434 -10.38 1.25 -14.54
CA VAL A 434 -10.73 0.81 -15.89
C VAL A 434 -9.54 0.13 -16.57
N LEU A 435 -8.37 0.77 -16.56
CA LEU A 435 -7.15 0.17 -17.13
C LEU A 435 -6.81 -1.16 -16.44
N ILE A 436 -6.94 -1.22 -15.10
CA ILE A 436 -6.64 -2.42 -14.31
C ILE A 436 -7.56 -3.56 -14.73
N ARG A 437 -8.87 -3.31 -14.81
CA ARG A 437 -9.88 -4.25 -15.27
C ARG A 437 -9.58 -4.79 -16.67
N ASP A 438 -9.37 -3.88 -17.62
CA ASP A 438 -9.26 -4.25 -19.04
C ASP A 438 -7.93 -4.96 -19.34
N LEU A 439 -6.83 -4.49 -18.73
CA LEU A 439 -5.53 -5.16 -18.82
C LEU A 439 -5.60 -6.57 -18.23
N THR A 440 -6.21 -6.74 -17.06
CA THR A 440 -6.34 -8.05 -16.42
C THR A 440 -7.16 -9.00 -17.28
N LYS A 441 -8.30 -8.57 -17.82
CA LYS A 441 -9.09 -9.40 -18.76
C LYS A 441 -8.26 -9.88 -19.95
N GLU A 442 -7.48 -8.99 -20.56
CA GLU A 442 -6.66 -9.33 -21.72
C GLU A 442 -5.49 -10.26 -21.37
N LEU A 443 -4.92 -10.16 -20.16
CA LEU A 443 -3.91 -11.09 -19.67
C LEU A 443 -4.50 -12.48 -19.43
N LEU A 444 -5.60 -12.56 -18.67
CA LEU A 444 -6.26 -13.83 -18.35
C LEU A 444 -6.70 -14.58 -19.61
N LYS A 445 -7.29 -13.87 -20.59
CA LYS A 445 -7.70 -14.44 -21.88
C LYS A 445 -6.55 -15.07 -22.67
N ARG A 446 -5.31 -14.65 -22.41
CA ARG A 446 -4.09 -15.16 -23.04
C ARG A 446 -3.37 -16.23 -22.19
N ASP A 447 -4.04 -16.83 -21.22
CA ASP A 447 -3.48 -17.79 -20.28
C ASP A 447 -2.31 -17.24 -19.47
N ILE A 448 -2.34 -15.96 -19.11
CA ILE A 448 -1.36 -15.31 -18.25
C ILE A 448 -1.94 -15.20 -16.83
N LEU A 449 -1.29 -15.84 -15.87
CA LEU A 449 -1.62 -15.74 -14.45
C LEU A 449 -1.29 -14.33 -13.95
N VAL A 450 -2.22 -13.70 -13.24
CA VAL A 450 -2.01 -12.34 -12.71
C VAL A 450 -1.68 -12.38 -11.23
N TRP A 451 -0.56 -11.75 -10.87
CA TRP A 451 -0.18 -11.46 -9.49
C TRP A 451 -0.47 -10.00 -9.17
N THR A 452 -1.03 -9.73 -8.01
CA THR A 452 -1.44 -8.37 -7.66
C THR A 452 -1.07 -7.99 -6.23
N ALA A 453 -0.95 -6.69 -5.98
CA ALA A 453 -0.71 -6.12 -4.65
C ALA A 453 -1.12 -4.64 -4.61
N GLY A 454 -1.56 -4.16 -3.45
CA GLY A 454 -1.94 -2.77 -3.23
C GLY A 454 -3.37 -2.43 -3.65
N CYS A 455 -3.63 -1.18 -4.03
CA CYS A 455 -4.97 -0.75 -4.44
C CYS A 455 -5.49 -1.47 -5.69
N THR A 456 -4.60 -1.95 -6.58
CA THR A 456 -4.95 -2.81 -7.71
C THR A 456 -5.55 -4.13 -7.25
N ALA A 457 -5.08 -4.68 -6.12
CA ALA A 457 -5.64 -5.90 -5.55
C ALA A 457 -7.12 -5.71 -5.18
N TYR A 458 -7.46 -4.61 -4.48
CA TYR A 458 -8.87 -4.33 -4.18
C TYR A 458 -9.71 -4.11 -5.45
N ALA A 459 -9.16 -3.42 -6.46
CA ALA A 459 -9.86 -3.23 -7.73
C ALA A 459 -10.28 -4.57 -8.34
N LEU A 460 -9.35 -5.54 -8.37
CA LEU A 460 -9.60 -6.88 -8.91
C LEU A 460 -10.49 -7.72 -7.99
N GLN A 461 -10.35 -7.59 -6.68
CA GLN A 461 -11.23 -8.21 -5.69
C GLN A 461 -12.68 -7.75 -5.86
N GLY A 462 -12.92 -6.44 -5.88
CA GLY A 462 -14.25 -5.86 -6.04
C GLY A 462 -14.93 -6.16 -7.39
N LEU A 463 -14.15 -6.59 -8.38
CA LEU A 463 -14.62 -7.03 -9.70
C LEU A 463 -14.75 -8.56 -9.82
N GLY A 464 -14.47 -9.33 -8.75
CA GLY A 464 -14.65 -10.79 -8.72
C GLY A 464 -13.50 -11.61 -9.31
N PHE A 465 -12.38 -10.98 -9.74
CA PHE A 465 -11.24 -11.71 -10.35
C PHE A 465 -10.50 -12.64 -9.41
N MET A 466 -10.62 -12.45 -8.08
CA MET A 466 -9.98 -13.27 -7.05
C MET A 466 -10.85 -14.44 -6.57
N SER A 467 -11.81 -14.85 -7.38
CA SER A 467 -12.72 -15.98 -7.14
C SER A 467 -12.93 -16.78 -8.41
N GLU A 468 -13.80 -17.77 -8.35
CA GLU A 468 -14.23 -18.55 -9.53
C GLU A 468 -14.87 -17.67 -10.61
N GLU A 469 -15.48 -16.52 -10.24
CA GLU A 469 -16.03 -15.55 -11.22
C GLU A 469 -14.93 -15.08 -12.21
N GLY A 470 -13.68 -14.96 -11.76
CA GLY A 470 -12.54 -14.54 -12.59
C GLY A 470 -12.20 -15.54 -13.71
N LEU A 471 -12.58 -16.80 -13.58
CA LEU A 471 -12.35 -17.84 -14.58
C LEU A 471 -13.16 -17.63 -15.87
N GLU A 472 -14.23 -16.82 -15.81
CA GLU A 472 -15.00 -16.45 -17.01
C GLU A 472 -14.10 -15.77 -18.07
N TYR A 473 -13.06 -15.04 -17.60
CA TYR A 473 -12.15 -14.30 -18.48
C TYR A 473 -10.88 -15.07 -18.85
N ALA A 474 -10.63 -16.24 -18.23
CA ALA A 474 -9.43 -17.02 -18.44
C ALA A 474 -9.49 -17.79 -19.77
N GLY A 475 -8.33 -17.94 -20.43
CA GLY A 475 -8.16 -18.91 -21.51
C GLY A 475 -8.24 -20.35 -21.00
N ASP A 476 -8.29 -21.31 -21.91
CA ASP A 476 -8.55 -22.71 -21.57
C ASP A 476 -7.44 -23.30 -20.67
N GLY A 477 -6.17 -22.99 -20.94
CA GLY A 477 -5.05 -23.48 -20.17
C GLY A 477 -5.02 -22.96 -18.73
N LEU A 478 -5.18 -21.65 -18.55
CA LEU A 478 -5.22 -21.04 -17.23
C LEU A 478 -6.46 -21.49 -16.44
N LYS A 479 -7.59 -21.70 -17.12
CA LYS A 479 -8.83 -22.20 -16.52
C LYS A 479 -8.67 -23.61 -15.97
N GLU A 480 -8.07 -24.51 -16.77
CA GLU A 480 -7.76 -25.90 -16.37
C GLU A 480 -6.88 -25.91 -15.13
N VAL A 481 -5.75 -25.18 -15.14
CA VAL A 481 -4.81 -25.11 -14.03
C VAL A 481 -5.45 -24.52 -12.77
N SER A 482 -6.24 -23.45 -12.91
CA SER A 482 -6.93 -22.82 -11.77
C SER A 482 -7.94 -23.76 -11.12
N GLN A 483 -8.68 -24.55 -11.92
CA GLN A 483 -9.62 -25.56 -11.44
C GLN A 483 -8.91 -26.73 -10.76
N GLU A 484 -7.81 -27.22 -11.33
CA GLU A 484 -6.98 -28.28 -10.74
C GLU A 484 -6.42 -27.88 -9.37
N LEU A 485 -5.94 -26.63 -9.24
CA LEU A 485 -5.38 -26.12 -8.00
C LEU A 485 -6.44 -25.63 -6.99
N GLY A 486 -7.68 -25.45 -7.42
CA GLY A 486 -8.73 -24.81 -6.60
C GLY A 486 -8.40 -23.34 -6.29
N LEU A 487 -7.67 -22.64 -7.15
CA LEU A 487 -7.21 -21.27 -6.97
C LEU A 487 -7.75 -20.34 -8.06
N PRO A 488 -7.99 -19.04 -7.75
CA PRO A 488 -8.45 -18.07 -8.73
C PRO A 488 -7.35 -17.72 -9.75
N PRO A 489 -7.68 -17.10 -10.88
CA PRO A 489 -6.70 -16.69 -11.89
C PRO A 489 -5.95 -15.40 -11.53
N VAL A 490 -6.29 -14.77 -10.40
CA VAL A 490 -5.60 -13.59 -9.85
C VAL A 490 -5.21 -13.84 -8.39
N TRP A 491 -3.93 -13.72 -8.09
CA TRP A 491 -3.35 -13.99 -6.78
C TRP A 491 -2.92 -12.71 -6.08
N ASP A 492 -3.47 -12.47 -4.89
CA ASP A 492 -3.20 -11.27 -4.08
C ASP A 492 -2.09 -11.52 -3.06
N PHE A 493 -1.02 -10.73 -3.17
CA PHE A 493 0.13 -10.76 -2.25
C PHE A 493 0.02 -9.75 -1.11
N GLY A 494 -1.03 -8.92 -1.06
CA GLY A 494 -1.30 -7.98 0.01
C GLY A 494 -1.06 -6.50 -0.35
N ILE A 495 -0.43 -5.76 0.55
CA ILE A 495 -0.16 -4.32 0.43
C ILE A 495 0.75 -3.98 -0.76
N CYS A 496 0.75 -2.73 -1.22
CA CYS A 496 1.65 -2.27 -2.29
C CYS A 496 3.14 -2.52 -1.99
N MET A 497 3.57 -2.55 -0.73
CA MET A 497 4.92 -2.95 -0.34
C MET A 497 5.22 -4.42 -0.70
N CYS A 498 4.22 -5.28 -0.82
CA CYS A 498 4.36 -6.68 -1.24
C CYS A 498 4.77 -6.84 -2.72
N ILE A 499 4.95 -5.74 -3.47
CA ILE A 499 5.70 -5.75 -4.72
C ILE A 499 7.11 -6.31 -4.49
N ALA A 500 7.75 -6.00 -3.35
CA ALA A 500 9.04 -6.59 -3.00
C ALA A 500 8.96 -8.11 -2.78
N ARG A 501 7.84 -8.64 -2.27
CA ARG A 501 7.57 -10.07 -2.17
C ARG A 501 7.57 -10.72 -3.56
N ILE A 502 6.87 -10.11 -4.51
CA ILE A 502 6.84 -10.55 -5.92
C ILE A 502 8.24 -10.52 -6.55
N VAL A 503 9.04 -9.47 -6.28
CA VAL A 503 10.42 -9.37 -6.75
C VAL A 503 11.30 -10.48 -6.14
N THR A 504 11.18 -10.75 -4.83
CA THR A 504 11.91 -11.83 -4.16
C THR A 504 11.58 -13.20 -4.75
N ILE A 505 10.31 -13.44 -5.10
CA ILE A 505 9.88 -14.65 -5.78
C ILE A 505 10.48 -14.73 -7.20
N ALA A 506 10.50 -13.61 -7.93
CA ALA A 506 11.12 -13.58 -9.26
C ALA A 506 12.64 -13.84 -9.19
N GLU A 507 13.34 -13.30 -8.18
CA GLU A 507 14.76 -13.63 -7.92
C GLU A 507 14.94 -15.12 -7.67
N PHE A 508 14.11 -15.73 -6.83
CA PHE A 508 14.14 -17.18 -6.54
C PHE A 508 13.96 -18.05 -7.80
N PHE A 509 13.03 -17.69 -8.70
CA PHE A 509 12.88 -18.43 -9.96
C PHE A 509 14.06 -18.20 -10.91
N ALA A 510 14.61 -16.97 -10.97
CA ALA A 510 15.76 -16.66 -11.81
C ALA A 510 17.06 -17.36 -11.37
N GLU A 511 17.16 -17.79 -10.12
CA GLU A 511 18.28 -18.60 -9.62
C GLU A 511 18.11 -20.10 -9.95
N LYS A 512 16.88 -20.57 -10.14
CA LYS A 512 16.56 -21.96 -10.47
C LYS A 512 16.61 -22.27 -11.98
N LEU A 513 16.39 -21.25 -12.81
CA LEU A 513 16.43 -21.30 -14.27
C LEU A 513 17.81 -20.93 -14.82
#